data_04c451b4970f74d3c4a74f9b7a232b41
#
_entry.id   04c451b4970f74d3c4a74f9b7a232b41
#
_cell.length_a   1.000
_cell.length_b   1.000
_cell.length_c   1.000
_cell.angle_alpha   90.00
_cell.angle_beta   90.00
_cell.angle_gamma   90.00
#
_symmetry.space_group_name_H-M   'P 1'
#
loop_
_entity.id
_entity.type
_entity.pdbx_description
1 polymer ?
#
loop_
_entity_poly.entity_id
_entity_poly.type
_entity_poly.pdbx_seq_one_letter_code
_entity_poly.pdbx_strand_id
1 'polypeptide(L)'
;ARMNQWAEGINVLISGMIYLLLGIMALKRVISVGSICLYAGCITNFLWHFQKWNQQVSLLKMNTKYVKQYLDFMDIKNKKYEGTLPVEKRDDDKFMIEFENVSFHYPGSEKNVLENFSIRFNIGERLAVVGRNGSGKTTFIKLLCRLYDPTEGRILLNGIDIKKYDYKEYLSLFSVVFQDFQIPAFTLGQAVAASQEYDEEHVNDAVKKAGLSSLAARMPYGNETYLTKEFDKTGVNISGGEAQ
;
A
#
# COMPACT_ATOMS: atom_id res chain seq x y z
N ALA A 1 19.59 22.65 12.39
CA ALA A 1 20.24 22.86 13.70
C ALA A 1 21.06 24.16 13.74
N ARG A 2 22.01 24.41 12.81
CA ARG A 2 22.88 25.61 12.82
C ARG A 2 22.12 26.96 12.76
N MET A 3 21.06 27.05 11.92
CA MET A 3 20.30 28.30 11.75
C MET A 3 19.56 28.74 13.02
N ASN A 4 19.08 27.82 13.85
CA ASN A 4 18.40 28.13 15.11
C ASN A 4 19.40 28.65 16.18
N GLN A 5 20.62 28.10 16.21
CA GLN A 5 21.66 28.55 17.12
C GLN A 5 22.10 30.02 16.87
N TRP A 6 22.19 30.39 15.58
CA TRP A 6 22.49 31.81 15.24
C TRP A 6 21.35 32.75 15.62
N ALA A 7 20.10 32.32 15.43
CA ALA A 7 18.94 33.12 15.82
C ALA A 7 18.85 33.32 17.34
N GLU A 8 19.19 32.33 18.14
CA GLU A 8 19.26 32.41 19.58
C GLU A 8 20.39 33.39 20.03
N GLY A 9 21.57 33.29 19.42
CA GLY A 9 22.68 34.17 19.67
C GLY A 9 22.34 35.64 19.37
N ILE A 10 21.69 35.91 18.25
CA ILE A 10 21.25 37.26 17.88
C ILE A 10 20.21 37.80 18.87
N ASN A 11 19.27 36.98 19.33
CA ASN A 11 18.26 37.39 20.30
C ASN A 11 18.87 37.76 21.65
N VAL A 12 19.89 37.02 22.12
CA VAL A 12 20.61 37.31 23.34
C VAL A 12 21.35 38.66 23.23
N LEU A 13 22.00 38.92 22.08
CA LEU A 13 22.67 40.20 21.84
C LEU A 13 21.69 41.37 21.80
N ILE A 14 20.55 41.24 21.10
CA ILE A 14 19.50 42.27 21.04
C ILE A 14 18.96 42.55 22.46
N SER A 15 18.65 41.50 23.22
CA SER A 15 18.17 41.64 24.60
C SER A 15 19.19 42.37 25.47
N GLY A 16 20.46 42.01 25.37
CA GLY A 16 21.55 42.66 26.09
C GLY A 16 21.66 44.15 25.77
N MET A 17 21.60 44.53 24.48
CA MET A 17 21.60 45.92 24.04
C MET A 17 20.39 46.70 24.59
N ILE A 18 19.21 46.13 24.60
CA ILE A 18 18.01 46.78 25.12
C ILE A 18 18.12 47.01 26.63
N TYR A 19 18.58 46.02 27.40
CA TYR A 19 18.79 46.18 28.84
C TYR A 19 19.86 47.22 29.15
N LEU A 20 20.95 47.28 28.37
CA LEU A 20 21.97 48.31 28.50
C LEU A 20 21.38 49.70 28.26
N LEU A 21 20.57 49.85 27.22
CA LEU A 21 19.93 51.14 26.89
C LEU A 21 18.95 51.57 27.96
N LEU A 22 18.12 50.67 28.49
CA LEU A 22 17.22 50.95 29.63
C LEU A 22 18.01 51.34 30.86
N GLY A 23 19.15 50.71 31.16
CA GLY A 23 20.04 51.08 32.27
C GLY A 23 20.62 52.47 32.12
N ILE A 24 21.09 52.85 30.92
CA ILE A 24 21.60 54.22 30.64
C ILE A 24 20.50 55.27 30.81
N MET A 25 19.28 55.00 30.34
CA MET A 25 18.13 55.91 30.48
C MET A 25 17.72 56.09 31.92
N ALA A 26 17.83 55.06 32.75
CA ALA A 26 17.58 55.15 34.19
C ALA A 26 18.66 55.97 34.93
N LEU A 27 19.92 55.75 34.59
CA LEU A 27 21.04 56.54 35.14
C LEU A 27 20.91 58.04 34.83
N LYS A 28 20.41 58.35 33.61
CA LYS A 28 20.12 59.73 33.21
C LYS A 28 18.81 60.28 33.83
N ARG A 29 18.13 59.50 34.67
CA ARG A 29 16.84 59.84 35.31
C ARG A 29 15.72 60.13 34.29
N VAL A 30 15.82 59.64 33.07
CA VAL A 30 14.78 59.75 32.01
C VAL A 30 13.58 58.85 32.31
N ILE A 31 13.84 57.67 32.92
CA ILE A 31 12.83 56.72 33.35
C ILE A 31 12.98 56.37 34.82
N SER A 32 11.85 55.97 35.44
CA SER A 32 11.88 55.54 36.85
C SER A 32 12.36 54.07 36.95
N VAL A 33 12.84 53.64 38.09
CA VAL A 33 13.24 52.25 38.34
C VAL A 33 12.08 51.26 38.11
N GLY A 34 10.87 51.67 38.52
CA GLY A 34 9.67 50.85 38.24
C GLY A 34 9.36 50.66 36.75
N SER A 35 9.63 51.69 35.93
CA SER A 35 9.46 51.63 34.48
C SER A 35 10.47 50.70 33.82
N ILE A 36 11.66 50.51 34.37
CA ILE A 36 12.65 49.54 33.86
C ILE A 36 12.08 48.13 33.93
N CYS A 37 11.54 47.72 35.08
CA CYS A 37 10.96 46.39 35.26
C CYS A 37 9.80 46.16 34.31
N LEU A 38 8.94 47.16 34.10
CA LEU A 38 7.81 47.05 33.18
C LEU A 38 8.27 46.91 31.73
N TYR A 39 9.19 47.74 31.26
CA TYR A 39 9.69 47.68 29.88
C TYR A 39 10.49 46.40 29.63
N ALA A 40 11.32 45.99 30.58
CA ALA A 40 12.07 44.75 30.50
C ALA A 40 11.12 43.54 30.39
N GLY A 41 10.06 43.48 31.19
CA GLY A 41 9.04 42.44 31.13
C GLY A 41 8.29 42.42 29.80
N CYS A 42 7.85 43.60 29.31
CA CYS A 42 7.19 43.71 28.02
C CYS A 42 8.05 43.24 26.86
N ILE A 43 9.33 43.63 26.85
CA ILE A 43 10.28 43.25 25.78
C ILE A 43 10.55 41.76 25.81
N THR A 44 10.79 41.20 26.99
CA THR A 44 11.02 39.76 27.14
C THR A 44 9.84 38.95 26.66
N ASN A 45 8.61 39.34 27.04
CA ASN A 45 7.39 38.67 26.56
C ASN A 45 7.21 38.80 25.05
N PHE A 46 7.48 40.01 24.50
CA PHE A 46 7.41 40.22 23.06
C PHE A 46 8.37 39.31 22.30
N LEU A 47 9.63 39.25 22.72
CA LEU A 47 10.65 38.41 22.09
C LEU A 47 10.28 36.92 22.17
N TRP A 48 9.75 36.47 23.31
CA TRP A 48 9.31 35.11 23.50
C TRP A 48 8.15 34.76 22.56
N HIS A 49 7.14 35.62 22.45
CA HIS A 49 6.01 35.38 21.52
C HIS A 49 6.45 35.44 20.06
N PHE A 50 7.39 36.33 19.72
CA PHE A 50 7.94 36.43 18.38
C PHE A 50 8.72 35.17 17.97
N GLN A 51 9.54 34.62 18.88
CA GLN A 51 10.21 33.35 18.64
C GLN A 51 9.23 32.21 18.46
N LYS A 52 8.21 32.13 19.33
CA LYS A 52 7.16 31.10 19.22
C LYS A 52 6.40 31.21 17.90
N TRP A 53 6.10 32.41 17.44
CA TRP A 53 5.48 32.64 16.16
C TRP A 53 6.34 32.13 14.99
N ASN A 54 7.64 32.48 14.96
CA ASN A 54 8.57 31.96 13.95
C ASN A 54 8.66 30.43 13.94
N GLN A 55 8.66 29.82 15.13
CA GLN A 55 8.64 28.36 15.26
C GLN A 55 7.38 27.75 14.66
N GLN A 56 6.20 28.35 14.93
CA GLN A 56 4.93 27.89 14.37
C GLN A 56 4.88 28.04 12.84
N VAL A 57 5.39 29.12 12.28
CA VAL A 57 5.49 29.32 10.83
C VAL A 57 6.38 28.25 10.19
N SER A 58 7.51 27.90 10.83
CA SER A 58 8.39 26.82 10.35
C SER A 58 7.70 25.47 10.40
N LEU A 59 6.93 25.19 11.44
CA LEU A 59 6.15 23.96 11.58
C LEU A 59 5.06 23.87 10.50
N LEU A 60 4.37 24.97 10.23
CA LEU A 60 3.37 25.05 9.14
C LEU A 60 4.00 24.72 7.78
N LYS A 61 5.17 25.30 7.47
CA LYS A 61 5.89 25.01 6.22
C LYS A 61 6.26 23.52 6.12
N MET A 62 6.70 22.91 7.22
CA MET A 62 7.01 21.49 7.25
C MET A 62 5.75 20.63 7.02
N ASN A 63 4.66 20.94 7.73
CA ASN A 63 3.40 20.23 7.59
C ASN A 63 2.80 20.35 6.17
N THR A 64 2.92 21.55 5.56
CA THR A 64 2.48 21.76 4.17
C THR A 64 3.21 20.83 3.20
N LYS A 65 4.49 20.53 3.45
CA LYS A 65 5.25 19.57 2.63
C LYS A 65 4.66 18.15 2.74
N TYR A 66 4.31 17.70 3.93
CA TYR A 66 3.69 16.39 4.12
C TYR A 66 2.30 16.31 3.50
N VAL A 67 1.49 17.35 3.67
CA VAL A 67 0.17 17.44 3.03
C VAL A 67 0.30 17.38 1.51
N LYS A 68 1.30 18.10 0.95
CA LYS A 68 1.55 18.04 -0.49
C LYS A 68 1.92 16.63 -0.95
N GLN A 69 2.82 15.94 -0.24
CA GLN A 69 3.19 14.55 -0.57
C GLN A 69 1.99 13.61 -0.53
N TYR A 70 1.09 13.80 0.44
CA TYR A 70 -0.15 13.04 0.54
C TYR A 70 -1.08 13.32 -0.66
N LEU A 71 -1.27 14.59 -1.01
CA LEU A 71 -2.08 14.98 -2.16
C LEU A 71 -1.48 14.47 -3.47
N ASP A 72 -0.16 14.59 -3.64
CA ASP A 72 0.55 14.05 -4.82
C ASP A 72 0.35 12.52 -4.93
N PHE A 73 0.30 11.81 -3.80
CA PHE A 73 -0.01 10.37 -3.77
C PHE A 73 -1.47 10.10 -4.16
N MET A 74 -2.42 10.88 -3.65
CA MET A 74 -3.85 10.71 -3.97
C MET A 74 -4.16 11.06 -5.44
N ASP A 75 -3.37 11.95 -6.04
CA ASP A 75 -3.51 12.36 -7.44
C ASP A 75 -2.88 11.37 -8.43
N ILE A 76 -2.26 10.27 -7.95
CA ILE A 76 -1.73 9.22 -8.82
C ILE A 76 -2.90 8.60 -9.59
N LYS A 77 -2.94 8.90 -10.88
CA LYS A 77 -3.97 8.34 -11.78
C LYS A 77 -3.75 6.85 -12.00
N ASN A 78 -4.83 6.09 -11.98
CA ASN A 78 -4.80 4.73 -12.45
C ASN A 78 -4.39 4.72 -13.94
N LYS A 79 -3.22 4.14 -14.24
CA LYS A 79 -2.69 4.03 -15.61
C LYS A 79 -3.27 2.84 -16.36
N LYS A 80 -3.98 1.96 -15.65
CA LYS A 80 -4.55 0.77 -16.23
C LYS A 80 -5.81 1.13 -17.00
N TYR A 81 -5.84 0.80 -18.27
CA TYR A 81 -7.06 0.91 -19.05
C TYR A 81 -8.09 -0.12 -18.56
N GLU A 82 -9.22 0.34 -18.11
CA GLU A 82 -10.35 -0.50 -17.73
C GLU A 82 -11.30 -0.55 -18.92
N GLY A 83 -11.40 -1.74 -19.52
CA GLY A 83 -12.36 -2.01 -20.57
C GLY A 83 -13.79 -1.97 -20.04
N THR A 84 -14.75 -1.93 -20.93
CA THR A 84 -16.18 -1.84 -20.61
C THR A 84 -17.00 -3.01 -21.18
N LEU A 85 -16.36 -3.93 -21.91
CA LEU A 85 -17.07 -5.08 -22.45
C LEU A 85 -17.34 -6.09 -21.33
N PRO A 86 -18.59 -6.53 -21.15
CA PRO A 86 -18.87 -7.62 -20.24
C PRO A 86 -18.28 -8.92 -20.78
N VAL A 87 -17.91 -9.81 -19.86
CA VAL A 87 -17.52 -11.17 -20.23
C VAL A 87 -18.78 -11.95 -20.59
N GLU A 88 -18.79 -12.52 -21.78
CA GLU A 88 -19.93 -13.33 -22.26
C GLU A 88 -20.14 -14.51 -21.32
N LYS A 89 -21.35 -14.63 -20.75
CA LYS A 89 -21.74 -15.82 -20.00
C LYS A 89 -22.05 -16.94 -20.98
N ARG A 90 -21.25 -17.99 -20.95
CA ARG A 90 -21.43 -19.17 -21.82
C ARG A 90 -21.88 -20.35 -20.99
N ASP A 91 -22.91 -21.01 -21.43
CA ASP A 91 -23.46 -22.21 -20.77
C ASP A 91 -22.49 -23.39 -20.80
N ASP A 92 -21.52 -23.37 -21.75
CA ASP A 92 -20.55 -24.44 -21.95
C ASP A 92 -19.20 -24.17 -21.24
N ASP A 93 -19.06 -23.04 -20.56
CA ASP A 93 -17.82 -22.55 -19.91
C ASP A 93 -16.55 -22.68 -20.78
N LYS A 94 -16.71 -22.79 -22.10
CA LYS A 94 -15.60 -22.91 -23.04
C LYS A 94 -15.06 -21.56 -23.43
N PHE A 95 -14.03 -21.15 -22.76
CA PHE A 95 -13.26 -19.98 -23.09
C PHE A 95 -11.91 -20.37 -23.68
N MET A 96 -11.53 -19.70 -24.75
CA MET A 96 -10.24 -19.86 -25.38
C MET A 96 -9.36 -18.65 -25.08
N ILE A 97 -8.16 -18.92 -24.58
CA ILE A 97 -7.15 -17.90 -24.33
C ILE A 97 -6.04 -18.06 -25.37
N GLU A 98 -5.61 -16.92 -25.91
CA GLU A 98 -4.55 -16.86 -26.90
C GLU A 98 -3.59 -15.72 -26.59
N PHE A 99 -2.30 -16.05 -26.51
CA PHE A 99 -1.20 -15.10 -26.46
C PHE A 99 -0.66 -14.95 -27.88
N GLU A 100 -0.67 -13.77 -28.45
CA GLU A 100 -0.15 -13.49 -29.80
C GLU A 100 1.09 -12.61 -29.73
N ASN A 101 2.26 -13.19 -30.03
CA ASN A 101 3.56 -12.51 -30.10
C ASN A 101 3.83 -11.62 -28.87
N VAL A 102 3.54 -12.12 -27.69
CA VAL A 102 3.62 -11.38 -26.44
C VAL A 102 5.08 -11.23 -26.02
N SER A 103 5.54 -9.99 -25.93
CA SER A 103 6.79 -9.61 -25.26
C SER A 103 6.49 -8.80 -24.01
N PHE A 104 7.27 -9.01 -22.95
CA PHE A 104 7.07 -8.32 -21.70
C PHE A 104 8.34 -8.13 -20.91
N HIS A 105 8.52 -6.92 -20.39
CA HIS A 105 9.48 -6.59 -19.33
C HIS A 105 8.81 -5.89 -18.16
N TYR A 106 9.33 -6.05 -16.96
CA TYR A 106 8.83 -5.34 -15.78
C TYR A 106 9.16 -3.85 -15.83
N PRO A 107 8.32 -2.98 -15.26
CA PRO A 107 8.62 -1.55 -15.14
C PRO A 107 9.99 -1.30 -14.50
N GLY A 108 10.80 -0.45 -15.13
CA GLY A 108 12.16 -0.15 -14.68
C GLY A 108 13.24 -1.13 -15.15
N SER A 109 12.89 -2.14 -15.95
CA SER A 109 13.84 -3.04 -16.62
C SER A 109 13.67 -2.95 -18.13
N GLU A 110 14.77 -2.92 -18.87
CA GLU A 110 14.75 -3.00 -20.35
C GLU A 110 14.85 -4.45 -20.85
N LYS A 111 15.14 -5.40 -19.94
CA LYS A 111 15.29 -6.80 -20.30
C LYS A 111 13.94 -7.49 -20.34
N ASN A 112 13.61 -8.04 -21.52
CA ASN A 112 12.41 -8.87 -21.68
C ASN A 112 12.50 -10.16 -20.85
N VAL A 113 11.40 -10.50 -20.20
CA VAL A 113 11.19 -11.77 -19.48
C VAL A 113 10.47 -12.77 -20.39
N LEU A 114 9.61 -12.27 -21.28
CA LEU A 114 8.99 -13.03 -22.37
C LEU A 114 9.31 -12.30 -23.68
N GLU A 115 9.61 -13.07 -24.73
CA GLU A 115 9.92 -12.56 -26.07
C GLU A 115 9.13 -13.33 -27.11
N ASN A 116 8.32 -12.65 -27.90
CA ASN A 116 7.50 -13.23 -29.00
C ASN A 116 6.76 -14.51 -28.60
N PHE A 117 6.28 -14.55 -27.35
CA PHE A 117 5.62 -15.72 -26.80
C PHE A 117 4.20 -15.86 -27.36
N SER A 118 3.91 -17.02 -27.94
CA SER A 118 2.58 -17.32 -28.48
C SER A 118 2.14 -18.69 -28.00
N ILE A 119 0.91 -18.78 -27.49
CA ILE A 119 0.28 -20.00 -27.06
C ILE A 119 -1.25 -19.85 -27.14
N ARG A 120 -1.93 -20.94 -27.41
CA ARG A 120 -3.40 -21.03 -27.39
C ARG A 120 -3.81 -22.25 -26.56
N PHE A 121 -4.80 -22.08 -25.69
CA PHE A 121 -5.37 -23.15 -24.87
C PHE A 121 -6.82 -22.81 -24.48
N ASN A 122 -7.59 -23.86 -24.12
CA ASN A 122 -8.95 -23.66 -23.64
C ASN A 122 -9.01 -23.72 -22.12
N ILE A 123 -9.89 -22.94 -21.53
CA ILE A 123 -10.20 -23.04 -20.09
C ILE A 123 -10.82 -24.42 -19.85
N GLY A 124 -10.42 -25.07 -18.75
CA GLY A 124 -10.77 -26.43 -18.41
C GLY A 124 -9.73 -27.47 -18.85
N GLU A 125 -8.77 -27.11 -19.70
CA GLU A 125 -7.61 -27.98 -20.00
C GLU A 125 -6.60 -27.92 -18.85
N ARG A 126 -5.94 -29.06 -18.58
CA ARG A 126 -4.83 -29.12 -17.62
C ARG A 126 -3.53 -28.76 -18.34
N LEU A 127 -3.08 -27.53 -18.16
CA LEU A 127 -1.83 -27.02 -18.72
C LEU A 127 -0.72 -27.04 -17.67
N ALA A 128 0.37 -27.76 -17.93
CA ALA A 128 1.57 -27.73 -17.11
C ALA A 128 2.62 -26.79 -17.73
N VAL A 129 2.96 -25.70 -17.02
CA VAL A 129 4.00 -24.77 -17.43
C VAL A 129 5.32 -25.14 -16.74
N VAL A 130 6.25 -25.68 -17.49
CA VAL A 130 7.56 -26.15 -16.99
C VAL A 130 8.69 -25.28 -17.53
N GLY A 131 9.76 -25.16 -16.79
CA GLY A 131 10.93 -24.39 -17.19
C GLY A 131 11.88 -24.07 -16.01
N ARG A 132 13.08 -23.59 -16.32
CA ARG A 132 14.09 -23.18 -15.32
C ARG A 132 13.59 -22.02 -14.49
N ASN A 133 14.21 -21.80 -13.31
CA ASN A 133 13.95 -20.60 -12.52
C ASN A 133 14.28 -19.35 -13.34
N GLY A 134 13.41 -18.35 -13.31
CA GLY A 134 13.58 -17.13 -14.12
C GLY A 134 13.11 -17.24 -15.58
N SER A 135 12.55 -18.37 -16.03
CA SER A 135 12.07 -18.54 -17.41
C SER A 135 10.73 -17.88 -17.73
N GLY A 136 10.18 -17.04 -16.83
CA GLY A 136 8.95 -16.31 -17.09
C GLY A 136 7.64 -17.03 -16.71
N LYS A 137 7.68 -18.22 -16.05
CA LYS A 137 6.46 -18.95 -15.66
C LYS A 137 5.47 -18.12 -14.85
N THR A 138 5.94 -17.48 -13.79
CA THR A 138 5.10 -16.62 -12.94
C THR A 138 4.67 -15.37 -13.70
N THR A 139 5.50 -14.87 -14.60
CA THR A 139 5.18 -13.71 -15.46
C THR A 139 4.05 -14.04 -16.43
N PHE A 140 4.06 -15.24 -17.02
CA PHE A 140 2.96 -15.73 -17.86
C PHE A 140 1.62 -15.71 -17.09
N ILE A 141 1.58 -16.23 -15.86
CA ILE A 141 0.37 -16.21 -15.02
C ILE A 141 -0.06 -14.78 -14.67
N LYS A 142 0.91 -13.90 -14.33
CA LYS A 142 0.62 -12.50 -14.03
C LYS A 142 0.03 -11.75 -15.22
N LEU A 143 0.49 -12.03 -16.43
CA LEU A 143 -0.08 -11.49 -17.67
C LEU A 143 -1.44 -12.07 -17.98
N LEU A 144 -1.63 -13.38 -17.79
CA LEU A 144 -2.90 -14.06 -17.94
C LEU A 144 -3.98 -13.45 -17.02
N CYS A 145 -3.63 -13.20 -15.76
CA CYS A 145 -4.54 -12.54 -14.80
C CYS A 145 -4.60 -11.01 -14.99
N ARG A 146 -3.97 -10.49 -16.04
CA ARG A 146 -3.92 -9.06 -16.33
C ARG A 146 -3.46 -8.21 -15.13
N LEU A 147 -2.55 -8.73 -14.28
CA LEU A 147 -1.85 -7.93 -13.27
C LEU A 147 -0.85 -6.96 -13.91
N TYR A 148 -0.36 -7.33 -15.09
CA TYR A 148 0.42 -6.50 -16.00
C TYR A 148 -0.17 -6.61 -17.39
N ASP A 149 -0.03 -5.55 -18.19
CA ASP A 149 -0.31 -5.59 -19.62
C ASP A 149 0.98 -5.93 -20.38
N PRO A 150 0.91 -6.67 -21.50
CA PRO A 150 2.10 -6.95 -22.32
C PRO A 150 2.69 -5.66 -22.88
N THR A 151 4.04 -5.63 -23.04
CA THR A 151 4.76 -4.54 -23.66
C THR A 151 4.50 -4.51 -25.17
N GLU A 152 4.51 -5.69 -25.79
CA GLU A 152 4.19 -5.91 -27.19
C GLU A 152 3.31 -7.15 -27.35
N GLY A 153 2.59 -7.23 -28.47
CA GLY A 153 1.63 -8.29 -28.72
C GLY A 153 0.32 -8.07 -27.97
N ARG A 154 -0.49 -9.10 -27.89
CA ARG A 154 -1.81 -9.05 -27.23
C ARG A 154 -2.22 -10.40 -26.68
N ILE A 155 -3.10 -10.35 -25.69
CA ILE A 155 -3.72 -11.52 -25.08
C ILE A 155 -5.20 -11.45 -25.39
N LEU A 156 -5.74 -12.53 -25.92
CA LEU A 156 -7.13 -12.59 -26.36
C LEU A 156 -7.90 -13.60 -25.51
N LEU A 157 -9.14 -13.25 -25.19
CA LEU A 157 -10.16 -14.14 -24.69
C LEU A 157 -11.24 -14.26 -25.78
N ASN A 158 -11.44 -15.47 -26.34
CA ASN A 158 -12.35 -15.70 -27.44
C ASN A 158 -12.13 -14.77 -28.65
N GLY A 159 -10.87 -14.46 -28.98
CA GLY A 159 -10.50 -13.56 -30.08
C GLY A 159 -10.63 -12.07 -29.78
N ILE A 160 -11.05 -11.68 -28.58
CA ILE A 160 -11.16 -10.28 -28.15
C ILE A 160 -10.03 -9.96 -27.17
N ASP A 161 -9.33 -8.85 -27.37
CA ASP A 161 -8.26 -8.38 -26.49
C ASP A 161 -8.78 -8.21 -25.05
N ILE A 162 -8.11 -8.87 -24.08
CA ILE A 162 -8.49 -8.84 -22.67
C ILE A 162 -8.54 -7.42 -22.08
N LYS A 163 -7.84 -6.46 -22.70
CA LYS A 163 -7.91 -5.05 -22.30
C LYS A 163 -9.28 -4.42 -22.50
N LYS A 164 -10.08 -4.94 -23.41
CA LYS A 164 -11.42 -4.40 -23.72
C LYS A 164 -12.50 -4.84 -22.73
N TYR A 165 -12.27 -5.93 -22.01
CA TYR A 165 -13.24 -6.43 -21.04
C TYR A 165 -13.24 -5.59 -19.75
N ASP A 166 -14.40 -5.55 -19.07
CA ASP A 166 -14.46 -5.09 -17.69
C ASP A 166 -13.47 -5.88 -16.84
N TYR A 167 -12.65 -5.16 -16.09
CA TYR A 167 -11.54 -5.78 -15.38
C TYR A 167 -11.98 -6.73 -14.27
N LYS A 168 -13.05 -6.37 -13.55
CA LYS A 168 -13.58 -7.19 -12.45
C LYS A 168 -14.22 -8.47 -12.98
N GLU A 169 -15.00 -8.36 -14.07
CA GLU A 169 -15.61 -9.53 -14.70
C GLU A 169 -14.56 -10.46 -15.31
N TYR A 170 -13.52 -9.91 -15.96
CA TYR A 170 -12.42 -10.72 -16.45
C TYR A 170 -11.69 -11.44 -15.32
N LEU A 171 -11.40 -10.77 -14.20
CA LEU A 171 -10.75 -11.40 -13.05
C LEU A 171 -11.61 -12.50 -12.41
N SER A 172 -12.93 -12.37 -12.45
CA SER A 172 -13.83 -13.39 -11.88
C SER A 172 -13.77 -14.74 -12.58
N LEU A 173 -13.16 -14.80 -13.78
CA LEU A 173 -12.90 -16.06 -14.48
C LEU A 173 -11.76 -16.89 -13.85
N PHE A 174 -10.96 -16.29 -12.98
CA PHE A 174 -9.75 -16.91 -12.45
C PHE A 174 -9.82 -17.02 -10.92
N SER A 175 -9.34 -18.17 -10.44
CA SER A 175 -8.96 -18.36 -9.05
C SER A 175 -7.47 -18.68 -9.03
N VAL A 176 -6.66 -17.85 -8.38
CA VAL A 176 -5.19 -17.91 -8.47
C VAL A 176 -4.59 -18.10 -7.09
N VAL A 177 -3.71 -19.11 -6.97
CA VAL A 177 -2.88 -19.31 -5.79
C VAL A 177 -1.44 -19.03 -6.18
N PHE A 178 -0.84 -17.96 -5.64
CA PHE A 178 0.57 -17.65 -5.85
C PHE A 178 1.47 -18.41 -4.88
N GLN A 179 2.72 -18.62 -5.26
CA GLN A 179 3.68 -19.34 -4.43
C GLN A 179 4.06 -18.57 -3.15
N ASP A 180 4.03 -17.25 -3.19
CA ASP A 180 4.37 -16.30 -2.13
C ASP A 180 3.14 -15.79 -1.36
N PHE A 181 2.12 -16.66 -1.21
CA PHE A 181 0.94 -16.31 -0.44
C PHE A 181 1.29 -16.09 1.03
N GLN A 182 0.58 -15.19 1.67
CA GLN A 182 0.63 -14.96 3.11
C GLN A 182 -0.77 -15.08 3.68
N ILE A 183 -0.90 -15.86 4.74
CA ILE A 183 -2.15 -15.95 5.49
C ILE A 183 -2.13 -14.87 6.56
N PRO A 184 -3.05 -13.91 6.50
CA PRO A 184 -3.20 -12.94 7.58
C PRO A 184 -3.66 -13.63 8.85
N ALA A 185 -3.49 -12.96 9.99
CA ALA A 185 -3.91 -13.47 11.30
C ALA A 185 -5.44 -13.42 11.48
N PHE A 186 -6.14 -14.19 10.66
CA PHE A 186 -7.60 -14.34 10.65
C PHE A 186 -7.99 -15.71 11.20
N THR A 187 -9.27 -15.85 11.52
CA THR A 187 -9.85 -17.17 11.80
C THR A 187 -9.97 -17.98 10.50
N LEU A 188 -10.15 -19.31 10.62
CA LEU A 188 -10.32 -20.18 9.46
C LEU A 188 -11.48 -19.71 8.58
N GLY A 189 -12.62 -19.37 9.19
CA GLY A 189 -13.80 -18.90 8.46
C GLY A 189 -13.54 -17.61 7.71
N GLN A 190 -12.93 -16.63 8.36
CA GLN A 190 -12.58 -15.33 7.74
C GLN A 190 -11.55 -15.48 6.61
N ALA A 191 -10.56 -16.36 6.78
CA ALA A 191 -9.53 -16.60 5.77
C ALA A 191 -10.11 -17.26 4.52
N VAL A 192 -11.02 -18.23 4.68
CA VAL A 192 -11.68 -18.93 3.56
C VAL A 192 -12.66 -18.01 2.84
N ALA A 193 -13.45 -17.24 3.60
CA ALA A 193 -14.45 -16.33 3.03
C ALA A 193 -13.88 -15.02 2.51
N ALA A 194 -12.63 -14.68 2.88
CA ALA A 194 -12.02 -13.36 2.68
C ALA A 194 -12.91 -12.20 3.18
N SER A 195 -13.71 -12.45 4.23
CA SER A 195 -14.67 -11.51 4.82
C SER A 195 -14.76 -11.72 6.31
N GLN A 196 -15.16 -10.68 7.07
CA GLN A 196 -15.46 -10.81 8.50
C GLN A 196 -16.79 -11.53 8.75
N GLU A 197 -17.75 -11.31 7.88
CA GLU A 197 -19.06 -11.99 7.91
C GLU A 197 -19.07 -13.09 6.85
N TYR A 198 -19.43 -14.31 7.24
CA TYR A 198 -19.42 -15.45 6.33
C TYR A 198 -20.51 -16.46 6.69
N ASP A 199 -20.90 -17.26 5.70
CA ASP A 199 -21.79 -18.40 5.88
C ASP A 199 -20.98 -19.64 6.25
N GLU A 200 -21.27 -20.22 7.41
CA GLU A 200 -20.56 -21.39 7.92
C GLU A 200 -20.70 -22.62 7.01
N GLU A 201 -21.86 -22.81 6.38
CA GLU A 201 -22.11 -23.96 5.52
C GLU A 201 -21.23 -23.87 4.27
N HIS A 202 -21.15 -22.69 3.66
CA HIS A 202 -20.28 -22.43 2.49
C HIS A 202 -18.79 -22.60 2.82
N VAL A 203 -18.35 -22.12 3.99
CA VAL A 203 -16.96 -22.29 4.46
C VAL A 203 -16.65 -23.77 4.65
N ASN A 204 -17.51 -24.51 5.35
CA ASN A 204 -17.31 -25.94 5.60
C ASN A 204 -17.28 -26.77 4.29
N ASP A 205 -18.13 -26.42 3.32
CA ASP A 205 -18.12 -27.06 2.00
C ASP A 205 -16.83 -26.76 1.25
N ALA A 206 -16.35 -25.52 1.27
CA ALA A 206 -15.08 -25.13 0.65
C ALA A 206 -13.88 -25.87 1.28
N VAL A 207 -13.81 -25.92 2.63
CA VAL A 207 -12.78 -26.66 3.37
C VAL A 207 -12.78 -28.15 3.01
N LYS A 208 -13.97 -28.75 2.88
CA LYS A 208 -14.13 -30.15 2.46
C LYS A 208 -13.67 -30.36 1.03
N LYS A 209 -14.07 -29.50 0.11
CA LYS A 209 -13.66 -29.56 -1.31
C LYS A 209 -12.16 -29.38 -1.50
N ALA A 210 -11.51 -28.54 -0.67
CA ALA A 210 -10.07 -28.39 -0.62
C ALA A 210 -9.32 -29.58 0.00
N GLY A 211 -10.02 -30.59 0.53
CA GLY A 211 -9.40 -31.76 1.16
C GLY A 211 -8.86 -31.50 2.58
N LEU A 212 -9.27 -30.40 3.21
CA LEU A 212 -8.77 -29.94 4.52
C LEU A 212 -9.62 -30.40 5.71
N SER A 213 -10.44 -31.46 5.54
CA SER A 213 -11.29 -31.99 6.62
C SER A 213 -10.48 -32.42 7.87
N SER A 214 -9.27 -32.93 7.69
CA SER A 214 -8.37 -33.28 8.79
C SER A 214 -7.83 -32.05 9.53
N LEU A 215 -7.62 -30.95 8.83
CA LEU A 215 -7.26 -29.66 9.43
C LEU A 215 -8.44 -29.13 10.26
N ALA A 216 -9.64 -29.08 9.68
CA ALA A 216 -10.84 -28.62 10.37
C ALA A 216 -11.11 -29.40 11.66
N ALA A 217 -10.89 -30.72 11.65
CA ALA A 217 -11.04 -31.57 12.84
C ALA A 217 -10.04 -31.25 13.98
N ARG A 218 -8.91 -30.60 13.69
CA ARG A 218 -7.91 -30.17 14.69
C ARG A 218 -8.16 -28.76 15.23
N MET A 219 -9.15 -28.05 14.70
CA MET A 219 -9.45 -26.68 15.10
C MET A 219 -10.28 -26.66 16.39
N PRO A 220 -9.75 -26.13 17.52
CA PRO A 220 -10.41 -26.19 18.82
C PRO A 220 -11.72 -25.42 18.87
N TYR A 221 -11.87 -24.39 18.06
CA TYR A 221 -13.06 -23.54 17.97
C TYR A 221 -13.69 -23.57 16.57
N GLY A 222 -13.47 -24.65 15.79
CA GLY A 222 -13.97 -24.74 14.41
C GLY A 222 -13.53 -23.57 13.55
N ASN A 223 -14.47 -22.97 12.83
CA ASN A 223 -14.20 -21.85 11.92
C ASN A 223 -13.70 -20.58 12.62
N GLU A 224 -13.91 -20.43 13.92
CA GLU A 224 -13.45 -19.30 14.73
C GLU A 224 -12.01 -19.48 15.26
N THR A 225 -11.33 -20.56 14.91
CA THR A 225 -9.93 -20.78 15.30
C THR A 225 -8.99 -19.92 14.49
N TYR A 226 -8.12 -19.15 15.13
CA TYR A 226 -7.07 -18.37 14.46
C TYR A 226 -6.02 -19.26 13.82
N LEU A 227 -5.61 -18.91 12.59
CA LEU A 227 -4.60 -19.64 11.79
C LEU A 227 -3.15 -19.30 12.16
N THR A 228 -2.93 -18.63 13.28
CA THR A 228 -1.62 -18.30 13.84
C THR A 228 -1.71 -18.16 15.35
N LYS A 229 -0.59 -18.41 16.04
CA LYS A 229 -0.45 -18.19 17.49
C LYS A 229 0.09 -16.80 17.85
N GLU A 230 0.32 -15.93 16.88
CA GLU A 230 0.90 -14.60 17.12
C GLU A 230 -0.05 -13.69 17.92
N PHE A 231 -1.34 -13.78 17.65
CA PHE A 231 -2.36 -12.94 18.30
C PHE A 231 -3.23 -13.68 19.29
N ASP A 232 -3.37 -15.01 19.13
CA ASP A 232 -4.13 -15.87 20.04
C ASP A 232 -3.35 -17.14 20.38
N LYS A 233 -3.11 -17.37 21.68
CA LYS A 233 -2.38 -18.57 22.15
C LYS A 233 -3.11 -19.88 21.84
N THR A 234 -4.42 -19.81 21.63
CA THR A 234 -5.27 -20.97 21.26
C THR A 234 -5.28 -21.21 19.76
N GLY A 235 -4.69 -20.31 18.96
CA GLY A 235 -4.56 -20.44 17.53
C GLY A 235 -3.76 -21.68 17.11
N VAL A 236 -3.92 -22.11 15.88
CA VAL A 236 -3.25 -23.26 15.29
C VAL A 236 -2.33 -22.81 14.17
N ASN A 237 -1.04 -23.15 14.27
CA ASN A 237 -0.12 -22.95 13.15
C ASN A 237 -0.37 -24.04 12.11
N ILE A 238 -0.66 -23.64 10.90
CA ILE A 238 -0.88 -24.53 9.75
C ILE A 238 0.41 -24.73 8.96
N SER A 239 0.53 -25.89 8.31
CA SER A 239 1.66 -26.17 7.40
C SER A 239 1.53 -25.39 6.09
N GLY A 240 2.65 -25.22 5.36
CA GLY A 240 2.63 -24.51 4.07
C GLY A 240 1.66 -25.13 3.06
N GLY A 241 1.54 -26.46 3.02
CA GLY A 241 0.57 -27.13 2.13
C GLY A 241 -0.88 -26.99 2.57
N GLU A 242 -1.16 -26.90 3.87
CA GLU A 242 -2.52 -26.61 4.38
C GLU A 242 -2.91 -25.15 4.18
N ALA A 243 -1.92 -24.28 4.09
CA ALA A 243 -2.10 -22.86 3.88
C ALA A 243 -2.34 -22.53 2.39
N GLN A 244 -1.80 -23.34 1.46
CA GLN A 244 -1.97 -23.23 0.01
C GLN A 244 -3.33 -23.78 -0.45
#